data_06c6e8fa041a9f766d855deca067eaa4
#
_entry.id   06c6e8fa041a9f766d855deca067eaa4
#
_cell.length_a   1.000
_cell.length_b   1.000
_cell.length_c   1.000
_cell.angle_alpha   90.00
_cell.angle_beta   90.00
_cell.angle_gamma   90.00
#
_symmetry.space_group_name_H-M   'P 1'
#
loop_
_entity.id
_entity.type
_entity.pdbx_description
1 polymer ?
#
loop_
_entity_poly.entity_id
_entity_poly.type
_entity_poly.pdbx_seq_one_letter_code
_entity_poly.pdbx_strand_id
1 'polypeptide(L)'
;MELGTTPNEANYPSWNASMQMIMLDSKKGTFYFSPEDRNACGKMMRIREKDGAVSFRTEVAASYGWTDKASHRFNVPWTTVTGTTAGGWSEAAVKWYRPFALSTPWGSKTLKERNIPEWLEKKDLWMRAKYLGDTTVVAVNKAIDYFGGSICFHWYFWHHHSYDSHYPDYFPANPKFEPIVRQVRNRGCQVLPYINGRLWDPGTESYAARNGKDASCRRPDGALYTEVYPTSIVPNTVTCPSSPIWKNIILELADSIQDRLHTNGLYIDQVAAAPYPCYASNHNHPKGGGEFWYNSYRDMMAELRESHLRKDNIVFSEENAECYIPCFDILLTVNTPHNPDCRIVPLFPLIYSDRVLTCAYTYSPYTDVTKGEFRYQNMQCFLYGSQLGWVDPRLLWVNEKAEYEALFLRNLTNLRKKQHDVFTGGRYIAEVIPTGDNPIVDVHTFGKDHVIKGAIWESPKGKRVMYVVNSDSVTHTVTLPDGKSLTIEPITGKRINL
;
A
#
# COMPACT_ATOMS: atom_id res chain seq x y z
N MET A 1 -8.86 11.53 -29.48
CA MET A 1 -8.25 11.17 -28.18
C MET A 1 -8.93 9.87 -27.80
N GLU A 2 -8.22 8.76 -27.83
CA GLU A 2 -8.73 7.52 -27.28
C GLU A 2 -8.36 7.54 -25.79
N LEU A 3 -9.35 7.59 -24.93
CA LEU A 3 -9.19 7.20 -23.55
C LEU A 3 -9.07 5.68 -23.59
N GLY A 4 -7.93 5.13 -23.14
CA GLY A 4 -7.75 3.69 -23.12
C GLY A 4 -8.88 2.97 -22.38
N THR A 5 -8.95 1.66 -22.54
CA THR A 5 -10.01 0.78 -21.99
C THR A 5 -9.98 0.64 -20.47
N THR A 6 -9.08 1.33 -19.76
CA THR A 6 -8.97 1.36 -18.31
C THR A 6 -10.21 1.98 -17.66
N PRO A 7 -10.53 1.59 -16.40
CA PRO A 7 -11.67 2.18 -15.73
C PRO A 7 -11.54 3.71 -15.72
N ASN A 8 -12.51 4.35 -16.36
CA ASN A 8 -12.61 5.80 -16.45
C ASN A 8 -13.05 6.40 -15.09
N GLU A 9 -12.87 5.65 -14.03
CA GLU A 9 -13.27 6.01 -12.66
C GLU A 9 -12.30 5.46 -11.62
N ALA A 10 -12.11 6.20 -10.56
CA ALA A 10 -11.25 5.86 -9.45
C ALA A 10 -11.87 6.30 -8.13
N ASN A 11 -12.07 5.35 -7.21
CA ASN A 11 -12.55 5.61 -5.86
C ASN A 11 -11.41 6.08 -4.97
N TYR A 12 -11.57 7.22 -4.31
CA TYR A 12 -10.62 7.78 -3.36
C TYR A 12 -11.27 7.91 -1.96
N PRO A 13 -10.56 7.66 -0.88
CA PRO A 13 -9.28 6.95 -0.79
C PRO A 13 -9.49 5.45 -0.92
N SER A 14 -8.75 4.80 -1.82
CA SER A 14 -8.79 3.35 -1.97
C SER A 14 -7.63 2.83 -2.83
N TRP A 15 -7.62 1.52 -3.07
CA TRP A 15 -6.64 0.82 -3.89
C TRP A 15 -6.58 1.29 -5.35
N ASN A 16 -7.65 1.86 -5.91
CA ASN A 16 -7.64 2.35 -7.29
C ASN A 16 -7.49 3.87 -7.40
N ALA A 17 -7.47 4.59 -6.28
CA ALA A 17 -7.09 5.99 -6.20
C ALA A 17 -6.40 6.30 -4.87
N SER A 18 -5.10 6.06 -4.81
CA SER A 18 -4.29 6.40 -3.63
C SER A 18 -4.05 7.90 -3.46
N MET A 19 -4.29 8.69 -4.51
CA MET A 19 -4.15 10.15 -4.54
C MET A 19 -5.31 10.79 -5.30
N GLN A 20 -5.61 12.07 -5.00
CA GLN A 20 -6.79 12.77 -5.48
C GLN A 20 -6.57 13.51 -6.80
N MET A 21 -5.97 12.90 -7.80
CA MET A 21 -5.73 13.58 -9.07
C MET A 21 -5.94 12.69 -10.28
N ILE A 22 -6.29 13.33 -11.39
CA ILE A 22 -6.29 12.75 -12.73
C ILE A 22 -5.47 13.67 -13.63
N MET A 23 -4.65 13.10 -14.48
CA MET A 23 -3.90 13.83 -15.49
C MET A 23 -4.14 13.25 -16.87
N LEU A 24 -4.26 14.12 -17.86
CA LEU A 24 -4.23 13.74 -19.27
C LEU A 24 -2.89 14.20 -19.85
N ASP A 25 -2.06 13.24 -20.17
CA ASP A 25 -0.74 13.47 -20.71
C ASP A 25 -0.73 13.32 -22.23
N SER A 26 -0.06 14.21 -22.93
CA SER A 26 0.04 14.20 -24.38
C SER A 26 1.36 14.82 -24.85
N LYS A 27 1.70 14.65 -26.13
CA LYS A 27 2.88 15.32 -26.74
C LYS A 27 2.82 16.86 -26.68
N LYS A 28 1.65 17.44 -26.43
CA LYS A 28 1.46 18.91 -26.35
C LYS A 28 1.51 19.45 -24.93
N GLY A 29 1.61 18.57 -23.93
CA GLY A 29 1.60 18.88 -22.52
C GLY A 29 0.57 18.09 -21.74
N THR A 30 0.50 18.36 -20.45
CA THR A 30 -0.33 17.65 -19.49
C THR A 30 -1.40 18.57 -18.93
N PHE A 31 -2.63 18.10 -18.94
CA PHE A 31 -3.74 18.70 -18.19
C PHE A 31 -3.88 18.00 -16.83
N TYR A 32 -4.03 18.78 -15.78
CA TYR A 32 -4.16 18.35 -14.40
C TYR A 32 -5.55 18.69 -13.85
N PHE A 33 -6.15 17.75 -13.11
CA PHE A 33 -7.41 17.91 -12.40
C PHE A 33 -7.29 17.26 -11.01
N SER A 34 -7.65 17.98 -9.96
CA SER A 34 -7.68 17.46 -8.60
C SER A 34 -8.74 18.15 -7.74
N PRO A 35 -9.56 17.36 -7.02
CA PRO A 35 -10.36 17.88 -5.90
C PRO A 35 -9.46 17.94 -4.67
N GLU A 36 -8.77 19.05 -4.45
CA GLU A 36 -7.80 19.22 -3.36
C GLU A 36 -8.48 19.26 -1.98
N ASP A 37 -8.90 18.11 -1.53
CA ASP A 37 -9.64 17.89 -0.30
C ASP A 37 -8.70 17.46 0.85
N ARG A 38 -8.54 18.33 1.84
CA ARG A 38 -7.69 18.10 3.02
C ARG A 38 -8.35 17.21 4.09
N ASN A 39 -9.60 16.82 3.88
CA ASN A 39 -10.39 16.01 4.80
C ASN A 39 -10.50 14.55 4.34
N ALA A 40 -9.95 14.20 3.18
CA ALA A 40 -9.98 12.86 2.60
C ALA A 40 -11.40 12.26 2.53
N CYS A 41 -12.40 13.08 2.18
CA CYS A 41 -13.77 12.60 2.01
C CYS A 41 -13.82 11.55 0.90
N GLY A 42 -14.56 10.46 1.14
CA GLY A 42 -14.79 9.43 0.13
C GLY A 42 -15.44 9.99 -1.12
N LYS A 43 -14.81 9.80 -2.27
CA LYS A 43 -15.27 10.30 -3.57
C LYS A 43 -14.87 9.41 -4.72
N MET A 44 -15.64 9.46 -5.79
CA MET A 44 -15.29 8.83 -7.06
C MET A 44 -14.89 9.89 -8.07
N MET A 45 -13.70 9.79 -8.63
CA MET A 45 -13.24 10.61 -9.73
C MET A 45 -13.50 9.89 -11.05
N ARG A 46 -14.13 10.58 -12.00
CA ARG A 46 -14.44 10.02 -13.31
C ARG A 46 -13.94 10.90 -14.44
N ILE A 47 -13.49 10.24 -15.49
CA ILE A 47 -13.20 10.87 -16.77
C ILE A 47 -14.08 10.24 -17.84
N ARG A 48 -14.66 11.04 -18.70
CA ARG A 48 -15.48 10.57 -19.82
C ARG A 48 -15.20 11.37 -21.07
N GLU A 49 -15.15 10.67 -22.19
CA GLU A 49 -15.18 11.29 -23.51
C GLU A 49 -16.58 11.14 -24.10
N LYS A 50 -17.09 12.23 -24.64
CA LYS A 50 -18.33 12.24 -25.40
C LYS A 50 -18.24 13.34 -26.48
N ASP A 51 -18.54 12.98 -27.72
CA ASP A 51 -18.61 13.90 -28.88
C ASP A 51 -17.31 14.74 -29.05
N GLY A 52 -16.13 14.12 -28.79
CA GLY A 52 -14.83 14.76 -28.90
C GLY A 52 -14.46 15.69 -27.71
N ALA A 53 -15.32 15.77 -26.72
CA ALA A 53 -15.07 16.52 -25.47
C ALA A 53 -14.74 15.58 -24.30
N VAL A 54 -13.79 15.97 -23.49
CA VAL A 54 -13.43 15.24 -22.25
C VAL A 54 -14.01 15.95 -21.04
N SER A 55 -14.74 15.22 -20.22
CA SER A 55 -15.30 15.71 -18.96
C SER A 55 -14.65 15.01 -17.74
N PHE A 56 -14.39 15.79 -16.72
CA PHE A 56 -13.95 15.33 -15.41
C PHE A 56 -15.08 15.52 -14.40
N ARG A 57 -15.31 14.52 -13.56
CA ARG A 57 -16.33 14.55 -12.52
C ARG A 57 -15.78 14.06 -11.20
N THR A 58 -16.23 14.69 -10.13
CA THR A 58 -16.09 14.18 -8.76
C THR A 58 -17.49 13.88 -8.23
N GLU A 59 -17.77 12.63 -7.93
CA GLU A 59 -19.03 12.18 -7.33
C GLU A 59 -18.77 11.85 -5.86
N VAL A 60 -19.65 12.30 -4.99
CA VAL A 60 -19.49 12.08 -3.54
C VAL A 60 -20.82 11.67 -2.90
N ALA A 61 -20.75 10.79 -1.92
CA ALA A 61 -21.84 10.61 -0.98
C ALA A 61 -21.84 11.80 -0.03
N ALA A 62 -22.81 12.70 -0.17
CA ALA A 62 -22.86 13.90 0.63
C ALA A 62 -23.03 13.60 2.11
N SER A 63 -22.32 14.35 2.96
CA SER A 63 -22.57 14.36 4.39
C SER A 63 -23.74 15.27 4.72
N TYR A 64 -24.65 14.85 5.57
CA TYR A 64 -25.70 15.72 6.08
C TYR A 64 -25.15 16.89 6.90
N GLY A 65 -23.91 16.77 7.39
CA GLY A 65 -23.17 17.87 8.01
C GLY A 65 -22.81 19.01 7.07
N TRP A 66 -22.79 18.77 5.76
CA TRP A 66 -22.50 19.81 4.74
C TRP A 66 -23.74 20.62 4.33
N THR A 67 -24.91 20.27 4.86
CA THR A 67 -26.15 20.94 4.48
C THR A 67 -26.29 22.24 5.24
N ASP A 68 -26.37 23.35 4.50
CA ASP A 68 -26.93 24.60 5.02
C ASP A 68 -28.46 24.53 4.95
N LYS A 69 -29.07 24.31 6.09
CA LYS A 69 -30.55 24.20 6.19
C LYS A 69 -31.29 25.46 5.79
N ALA A 70 -30.67 26.61 5.95
CA ALA A 70 -31.27 27.89 5.63
C ALA A 70 -31.31 28.16 4.12
N SER A 71 -30.26 27.78 3.41
CA SER A 71 -30.12 27.98 1.95
C SER A 71 -30.45 26.76 1.10
N HIS A 72 -30.68 25.59 1.73
CA HIS A 72 -30.86 24.30 1.04
C HIS A 72 -29.70 23.94 0.12
N ARG A 73 -28.46 24.30 0.50
CA ARG A 73 -27.23 24.05 -0.26
C ARG A 73 -26.35 23.06 0.42
N PHE A 74 -25.59 22.28 -0.40
CA PHE A 74 -24.46 21.51 0.05
C PHE A 74 -23.17 22.27 -0.24
N ASN A 75 -22.33 22.42 0.79
CA ASN A 75 -21.02 23.04 0.65
C ASN A 75 -19.96 21.97 0.78
N VAL A 76 -19.39 21.51 -0.35
CA VAL A 76 -18.27 20.58 -0.33
C VAL A 76 -17.04 21.24 0.29
N PRO A 77 -16.30 20.56 1.19
CA PRO A 77 -15.22 21.18 1.95
C PRO A 77 -13.88 21.22 1.20
N TRP A 78 -13.89 21.34 -0.11
CA TRP A 78 -12.67 21.43 -0.92
C TRP A 78 -12.82 22.30 -2.15
N THR A 79 -11.67 22.65 -2.75
CA THR A 79 -11.57 23.35 -4.02
C THR A 79 -11.11 22.38 -5.11
N THR A 80 -11.77 22.40 -6.25
CA THR A 80 -11.27 21.69 -7.44
C THR A 80 -10.28 22.57 -8.17
N VAL A 81 -9.08 22.05 -8.40
CA VAL A 81 -7.99 22.73 -9.09
C VAL A 81 -7.74 22.08 -10.46
N THR A 82 -7.57 22.92 -11.47
CA THR A 82 -7.15 22.48 -12.80
C THR A 82 -5.92 23.27 -13.23
N GLY A 83 -5.09 22.67 -14.04
CA GLY A 83 -3.88 23.32 -14.54
C GLY A 83 -3.36 22.66 -15.81
N THR A 84 -2.45 23.34 -16.47
CA THR A 84 -1.73 22.80 -17.64
C THR A 84 -0.24 23.05 -17.52
N THR A 85 0.58 22.15 -18.06
CA THR A 85 2.01 22.35 -18.22
C THR A 85 2.46 21.83 -19.57
N ALA A 86 3.53 22.41 -20.11
CA ALA A 86 4.17 21.92 -21.33
C ALA A 86 4.99 20.64 -21.09
N GLY A 87 5.37 20.37 -19.84
CA GLY A 87 6.02 19.13 -19.44
C GLY A 87 5.03 17.96 -19.28
N GLY A 88 5.58 16.77 -19.00
CA GLY A 88 4.79 15.55 -18.81
C GLY A 88 4.13 15.45 -17.43
N TRP A 89 3.50 14.31 -17.17
CA TRP A 89 2.79 14.00 -15.94
C TRP A 89 3.62 14.24 -14.66
N SER A 90 4.92 13.94 -14.69
CA SER A 90 5.80 14.11 -13.52
C SER A 90 6.00 15.60 -13.16
N GLU A 91 6.15 16.48 -14.17
CA GLU A 91 6.21 17.92 -13.94
C GLU A 91 4.89 18.44 -13.39
N ALA A 92 3.76 18.01 -13.96
CA ALA A 92 2.43 18.41 -13.49
C ALA A 92 2.22 17.98 -12.02
N ALA A 93 2.60 16.77 -11.67
CA ALA A 93 2.49 16.24 -10.32
C ALA A 93 3.35 17.04 -9.31
N VAL A 94 4.58 17.36 -9.66
CA VAL A 94 5.47 18.12 -8.77
C VAL A 94 5.04 19.58 -8.65
N LYS A 95 4.59 20.18 -9.76
CA LYS A 95 4.19 21.59 -9.81
C LYS A 95 2.87 21.87 -9.11
N TRP A 96 1.89 20.98 -9.31
CA TRP A 96 0.50 21.21 -8.88
C TRP A 96 0.15 20.39 -7.63
N TYR A 97 0.36 19.08 -7.67
CA TYR A 97 -0.11 18.22 -6.60
C TYR A 97 0.79 18.21 -5.36
N ARG A 98 2.11 18.16 -5.53
CA ARG A 98 3.02 18.05 -4.39
C ARG A 98 2.88 19.22 -3.39
N PRO A 99 2.74 20.50 -3.78
CA PRO A 99 2.48 21.60 -2.82
C PRO A 99 1.20 21.38 -2.00
N PHE A 100 0.12 20.94 -2.63
CA PHE A 100 -1.11 20.57 -1.92
C PHE A 100 -0.84 19.39 -0.98
N ALA A 101 -0.30 18.28 -1.46
CA ALA A 101 -0.01 17.08 -0.70
C ALA A 101 0.79 17.38 0.58
N LEU A 102 1.86 18.18 0.48
CA LEU A 102 2.68 18.57 1.62
C LEU A 102 2.00 19.53 2.60
N SER A 103 0.93 20.19 2.19
CA SER A 103 0.12 21.07 3.05
C SER A 103 -0.96 20.32 3.83
N THR A 104 -1.21 19.05 3.51
CA THR A 104 -2.25 18.22 4.15
C THR A 104 -1.80 17.66 5.50
N PRO A 105 -2.73 17.23 6.36
CA PRO A 105 -2.38 16.57 7.61
C PRO A 105 -1.49 15.32 7.42
N TRP A 106 -1.61 14.63 6.30
CA TRP A 106 -0.86 13.40 6.02
C TRP A 106 0.50 13.62 5.35
N GLY A 107 0.69 14.71 4.63
CA GLY A 107 1.95 15.01 3.96
C GLY A 107 2.84 16.03 4.66
N SER A 108 2.37 16.69 5.71
CA SER A 108 3.09 17.77 6.39
C SER A 108 4.35 17.32 7.14
N LYS A 109 4.34 16.10 7.72
CA LYS A 109 5.49 15.56 8.44
C LYS A 109 6.41 14.77 7.53
N THR A 110 7.71 15.01 7.64
CA THR A 110 8.73 14.18 7.03
C THR A 110 8.80 12.81 7.72
N LEU A 111 9.41 11.83 7.07
CA LEU A 111 9.60 10.50 7.66
C LEU A 111 10.31 10.59 9.02
N LYS A 112 11.33 11.44 9.12
CA LYS A 112 12.09 11.66 10.38
C LYS A 112 11.22 12.21 11.53
N GLU A 113 10.23 13.04 11.21
CA GLU A 113 9.32 13.65 12.21
C GLU A 113 8.20 12.69 12.65
N ARG A 114 8.10 11.53 12.01
CA ARG A 114 7.06 10.52 12.33
C ARG A 114 7.44 9.56 13.45
N ASN A 115 8.69 9.59 13.94
CA ASN A 115 9.19 8.71 15.01
C ASN A 115 8.99 7.21 14.74
N ILE A 116 9.29 6.79 13.51
CA ILE A 116 9.22 5.38 13.12
C ILE A 116 10.36 4.61 13.80
N PRO A 117 10.13 3.39 14.30
CA PRO A 117 11.18 2.59 14.90
C PRO A 117 12.36 2.37 13.96
N GLU A 118 13.58 2.59 14.46
CA GLU A 118 14.82 2.49 13.66
C GLU A 118 14.98 1.13 12.98
N TRP A 119 14.53 0.06 13.62
CA TRP A 119 14.60 -1.26 13.02
C TRP A 119 13.78 -1.38 11.74
N LEU A 120 12.64 -0.68 11.64
CA LEU A 120 11.79 -0.68 10.44
C LEU A 120 12.48 0.05 9.27
N GLU A 121 13.13 1.16 9.54
CA GLU A 121 13.90 1.90 8.54
C GLU A 121 15.05 1.07 7.93
N LYS A 122 15.59 0.14 8.74
CA LYS A 122 16.70 -0.76 8.36
C LYS A 122 16.24 -2.10 7.79
N LYS A 123 14.93 -2.32 7.60
CA LYS A 123 14.42 -3.53 6.96
C LYS A 123 14.40 -3.38 5.45
N ASP A 124 14.63 -4.50 4.78
CA ASP A 124 14.79 -4.52 3.34
C ASP A 124 13.83 -5.47 2.64
N LEU A 125 13.29 -6.45 3.38
CA LEU A 125 12.54 -7.56 2.80
C LEU A 125 11.33 -7.94 3.65
N TRP A 126 10.19 -8.10 2.99
CA TRP A 126 8.95 -8.62 3.54
C TRP A 126 8.61 -9.97 2.91
N MET A 127 8.14 -10.90 3.73
CA MET A 127 7.63 -12.18 3.28
C MET A 127 6.25 -12.44 3.84
N ARG A 128 5.41 -13.07 3.02
CA ARG A 128 4.05 -13.42 3.37
C ARG A 128 3.99 -14.88 3.80
N ALA A 129 4.02 -15.15 5.10
CA ALA A 129 3.82 -16.50 5.62
C ALA A 129 2.32 -16.78 5.79
N LYS A 130 1.83 -17.91 5.25
CA LYS A 130 0.38 -18.17 5.22
C LYS A 130 -0.09 -19.17 6.27
N TYR A 131 0.65 -20.20 6.55
CA TYR A 131 0.22 -21.33 7.37
C TYR A 131 1.23 -21.66 8.47
N LEU A 132 0.88 -22.63 9.33
CA LEU A 132 1.70 -23.10 10.45
C LEU A 132 2.17 -24.56 10.27
N GLY A 133 2.02 -25.11 9.07
CA GLY A 133 2.48 -26.45 8.72
C GLY A 133 3.99 -26.51 8.52
N ASP A 134 4.55 -27.71 8.60
CA ASP A 134 5.99 -27.95 8.52
C ASP A 134 6.64 -27.37 7.25
N THR A 135 5.95 -27.44 6.11
CA THR A 135 6.45 -26.85 4.84
C THR A 135 6.64 -25.35 4.93
N THR A 136 5.76 -24.64 5.64
CA THR A 136 5.91 -23.20 5.88
C THR A 136 7.08 -22.92 6.81
N VAL A 137 7.21 -23.66 7.90
CA VAL A 137 8.29 -23.48 8.88
C VAL A 137 9.64 -23.76 8.23
N VAL A 138 9.75 -24.81 7.42
CA VAL A 138 10.96 -25.12 6.64
C VAL A 138 11.31 -23.99 5.69
N ALA A 139 10.34 -23.47 4.93
CA ALA A 139 10.55 -22.39 3.98
C ALA A 139 10.94 -21.08 4.68
N VAL A 140 10.32 -20.76 5.81
CA VAL A 140 10.64 -19.58 6.64
C VAL A 140 12.09 -19.68 7.15
N ASN A 141 12.49 -20.84 7.70
CA ASN A 141 13.87 -21.03 8.17
C ASN A 141 14.87 -20.90 7.02
N LYS A 142 14.58 -21.49 5.87
CA LYS A 142 15.42 -21.38 4.67
C LYS A 142 15.54 -19.94 4.18
N ALA A 143 14.45 -19.16 4.25
CA ALA A 143 14.47 -17.73 3.94
C ALA A 143 15.41 -16.96 4.89
N ILE A 144 15.33 -17.23 6.19
CA ILE A 144 16.18 -16.58 7.18
C ILE A 144 17.66 -16.95 6.96
N ASP A 145 17.95 -18.22 6.66
CA ASP A 145 19.32 -18.66 6.34
C ASP A 145 19.86 -17.96 5.09
N TYR A 146 19.01 -17.75 4.09
CA TYR A 146 19.39 -17.22 2.80
C TYR A 146 19.54 -15.69 2.78
N PHE A 147 18.62 -14.95 3.44
CA PHE A 147 18.59 -13.48 3.44
C PHE A 147 19.09 -12.82 4.74
N GLY A 148 19.20 -13.60 5.81
CA GLY A 148 19.57 -13.12 7.14
C GLY A 148 18.42 -12.41 7.89
N GLY A 149 18.74 -11.75 9.01
CA GLY A 149 17.76 -11.11 9.90
C GLY A 149 17.09 -9.83 9.39
N SER A 150 17.23 -9.50 8.10
CA SER A 150 16.58 -8.31 7.50
C SER A 150 15.13 -8.53 7.12
N ILE A 151 14.52 -9.66 7.45
CA ILE A 151 13.18 -10.05 7.00
C ILE A 151 12.14 -9.63 8.03
N CYS A 152 11.01 -9.09 7.51
CA CYS A 152 9.75 -9.00 8.24
C CYS A 152 8.77 -10.03 7.67
N PHE A 153 8.11 -10.77 8.53
CA PHE A 153 7.08 -11.74 8.14
C PHE A 153 5.69 -11.17 8.43
N HIS A 154 4.93 -10.93 7.39
CA HIS A 154 3.51 -10.72 7.46
C HIS A 154 2.83 -12.08 7.50
N TRP A 155 2.15 -12.42 8.60
CA TRP A 155 1.67 -13.78 8.84
C TRP A 155 0.15 -13.87 8.79
N TYR A 156 -0.35 -14.64 7.84
CA TYR A 156 -1.75 -15.06 7.73
C TYR A 156 -2.00 -16.38 8.46
N PHE A 157 -3.27 -16.74 8.70
CA PHE A 157 -3.71 -18.03 9.24
C PHE A 157 -2.96 -18.47 10.51
N TRP A 158 -2.70 -17.49 11.40
CA TRP A 158 -2.11 -17.74 12.71
C TRP A 158 -3.16 -18.22 13.75
N HIS A 159 -4.45 -18.16 13.37
CA HIS A 159 -5.63 -18.60 14.12
C HIS A 159 -6.19 -19.90 13.54
N HIS A 160 -7.32 -20.39 14.10
CA HIS A 160 -7.92 -21.66 13.69
C HIS A 160 -8.94 -21.55 12.56
N HIS A 161 -9.44 -20.37 12.29
CA HIS A 161 -10.54 -20.14 11.34
C HIS A 161 -10.03 -19.99 9.90
N SER A 162 -10.94 -20.22 8.94
CA SER A 162 -10.67 -19.93 7.53
C SER A 162 -10.61 -18.43 7.29
N TYR A 163 -9.98 -18.05 6.17
CA TYR A 163 -9.89 -16.66 5.76
C TYR A 163 -11.26 -16.08 5.43
N ASP A 164 -11.45 -14.78 5.65
CA ASP A 164 -12.72 -14.03 5.47
C ASP A 164 -13.92 -14.56 6.29
N SER A 165 -13.65 -15.25 7.37
CA SER A 165 -14.68 -15.72 8.31
C SER A 165 -14.27 -15.53 9.76
N HIS A 166 -15.23 -15.53 10.65
CA HIS A 166 -15.06 -15.42 12.11
C HIS A 166 -14.39 -14.12 12.58
N TYR A 167 -14.28 -13.12 11.75
CA TYR A 167 -13.76 -11.82 12.18
C TYR A 167 -14.72 -11.17 13.21
N PRO A 168 -14.22 -10.59 14.29
CA PRO A 168 -12.83 -10.48 14.75
C PRO A 168 -12.40 -11.55 15.77
N ASP A 169 -13.08 -12.71 15.86
CA ASP A 169 -12.85 -13.75 16.87
C ASP A 169 -11.60 -14.59 16.54
N TYR A 170 -10.42 -13.96 16.58
CA TYR A 170 -9.16 -14.61 16.25
C TYR A 170 -8.60 -15.50 17.35
N PHE A 171 -9.04 -15.31 18.60
CA PHE A 171 -8.61 -16.11 19.73
C PHE A 171 -9.62 -17.20 20.11
N PRO A 172 -9.13 -18.36 20.60
CA PRO A 172 -7.74 -18.69 20.88
C PRO A 172 -6.89 -18.80 19.63
N ALA A 173 -5.63 -18.31 19.69
CA ALA A 173 -4.66 -18.46 18.63
C ALA A 173 -4.27 -19.94 18.44
N ASN A 174 -3.80 -20.29 17.26
CA ASN A 174 -3.23 -21.61 17.05
C ASN A 174 -1.99 -21.80 17.95
N PRO A 175 -1.93 -22.87 18.77
CA PRO A 175 -0.86 -23.06 19.75
C PRO A 175 0.55 -23.19 19.14
N LYS A 176 0.66 -23.46 17.84
CA LYS A 176 1.94 -23.50 17.12
C LYS A 176 2.50 -22.11 16.82
N PHE A 177 1.67 -21.06 16.83
CA PHE A 177 2.09 -19.76 16.30
C PHE A 177 3.10 -19.05 17.21
N GLU A 178 2.80 -18.94 18.51
CA GLU A 178 3.67 -18.22 19.43
C GLU A 178 5.09 -18.82 19.52
N PRO A 179 5.30 -20.15 19.58
CA PRO A 179 6.63 -20.74 19.50
C PRO A 179 7.39 -20.39 18.21
N ILE A 180 6.68 -20.37 17.07
CA ILE A 180 7.27 -19.96 15.78
C ILE A 180 7.68 -18.48 15.82
N VAL A 181 6.84 -17.61 16.38
CA VAL A 181 7.15 -16.18 16.54
C VAL A 181 8.45 -16.00 17.34
N ARG A 182 8.59 -16.68 18.49
CA ARG A 182 9.82 -16.64 19.29
C ARG A 182 11.04 -17.09 18.49
N GLN A 183 10.93 -18.23 17.79
CA GLN A 183 12.01 -18.76 16.98
C GLN A 183 12.48 -17.77 15.93
N VAL A 184 11.54 -17.17 15.19
CA VAL A 184 11.79 -16.20 14.13
C VAL A 184 12.42 -14.92 14.68
N ARG A 185 11.88 -14.41 15.78
CA ARG A 185 12.40 -13.21 16.44
C ARG A 185 13.80 -13.40 17.03
N ASN A 186 14.10 -14.55 17.61
CA ASN A 186 15.44 -14.89 18.13
C ASN A 186 16.51 -14.90 17.01
N ARG A 187 16.09 -14.99 15.75
CA ARG A 187 16.95 -14.89 14.57
C ARG A 187 17.02 -13.47 13.96
N GLY A 188 16.52 -12.44 14.69
CA GLY A 188 16.58 -11.03 14.28
C GLY A 188 15.49 -10.60 13.29
N CYS A 189 14.53 -11.47 12.97
CA CYS A 189 13.41 -11.17 12.11
C CYS A 189 12.22 -10.62 12.93
N GLN A 190 11.28 -9.97 12.25
CA GLN A 190 10.05 -9.46 12.85
C GLN A 190 8.83 -10.21 12.32
N VAL A 191 7.79 -10.29 13.15
CA VAL A 191 6.54 -10.97 12.82
C VAL A 191 5.35 -10.05 13.11
N LEU A 192 4.50 -9.88 12.10
CA LEU A 192 3.27 -9.08 12.17
C LEU A 192 2.09 -9.92 11.68
N PRO A 193 1.21 -10.34 12.57
CA PRO A 193 0.03 -11.12 12.21
C PRO A 193 -1.05 -10.25 11.57
N TYR A 194 -1.82 -10.87 10.71
CA TYR A 194 -2.97 -10.30 10.02
C TYR A 194 -4.19 -10.22 10.96
N ILE A 195 -4.86 -9.07 10.95
CA ILE A 195 -6.26 -8.95 11.37
C ILE A 195 -7.03 -8.11 10.36
N ASN A 196 -8.35 -8.29 10.29
CA ASN A 196 -9.21 -7.41 9.51
C ASN A 196 -9.67 -6.22 10.35
N GLY A 197 -9.55 -5.02 9.83
CA GLY A 197 -9.89 -3.76 10.53
C GLY A 197 -11.28 -3.20 10.19
N ARG A 198 -12.09 -3.90 9.38
CA ARG A 198 -13.31 -3.33 8.82
C ARG A 198 -14.52 -4.27 8.82
N LEU A 199 -14.30 -5.58 8.88
CA LEU A 199 -15.35 -6.58 8.68
C LEU A 199 -15.66 -7.33 9.97
N TRP A 200 -16.94 -7.63 10.18
CA TRP A 200 -17.43 -8.46 11.28
C TRP A 200 -18.35 -9.55 10.75
N ASP A 201 -18.02 -10.79 11.06
CA ASP A 201 -18.84 -11.96 10.71
C ASP A 201 -20.08 -12.02 11.64
N PRO A 202 -21.30 -11.86 11.10
CA PRO A 202 -22.51 -11.88 11.93
C PRO A 202 -22.82 -13.25 12.55
N GLY A 203 -22.14 -14.30 12.14
CA GLY A 203 -22.23 -15.64 12.71
C GLY A 203 -21.39 -15.87 13.97
N THR A 204 -20.56 -14.89 14.38
CA THR A 204 -19.68 -15.03 15.55
C THR A 204 -20.44 -14.81 16.87
N GLU A 205 -19.90 -15.42 17.93
CA GLU A 205 -20.42 -15.19 19.28
C GLU A 205 -20.24 -13.72 19.70
N SER A 206 -19.11 -13.13 19.36
CA SER A 206 -18.81 -11.72 19.66
C SER A 206 -19.81 -10.76 19.01
N TYR A 207 -20.30 -11.06 17.81
CA TYR A 207 -21.28 -10.22 17.12
C TYR A 207 -22.57 -10.08 17.90
N ALA A 208 -23.08 -11.21 18.40
CA ALA A 208 -24.28 -11.22 19.23
C ALA A 208 -24.03 -10.60 20.61
N ALA A 209 -22.95 -10.99 21.28
CA ALA A 209 -22.64 -10.55 22.65
C ALA A 209 -22.30 -9.07 22.76
N ARG A 210 -21.73 -8.48 21.71
CA ARG A 210 -21.25 -7.08 21.70
C ARG A 210 -22.08 -6.14 20.81
N ASN A 211 -23.29 -6.56 20.44
CA ASN A 211 -24.19 -5.75 19.58
C ASN A 211 -23.53 -5.33 18.25
N GLY A 212 -22.92 -6.27 17.53
CA GLY A 212 -22.24 -6.01 16.27
C GLY A 212 -23.12 -5.32 15.23
N LYS A 213 -24.43 -5.56 15.25
CA LYS A 213 -25.42 -4.86 14.43
C LYS A 213 -25.41 -3.34 14.65
N ASP A 214 -25.14 -2.89 15.88
CA ASP A 214 -25.09 -1.48 16.24
C ASP A 214 -23.72 -0.85 15.94
N ALA A 215 -22.73 -1.68 15.68
CA ALA A 215 -21.42 -1.23 15.21
C ALA A 215 -21.30 -1.15 13.68
N SER A 216 -22.29 -1.69 12.95
CA SER A 216 -22.23 -1.84 11.48
C SER A 216 -22.75 -0.60 10.75
N CYS A 217 -22.14 -0.28 9.62
CA CYS A 217 -22.59 0.79 8.71
C CYS A 217 -23.97 0.48 8.15
N ARG A 218 -24.80 1.51 8.01
CA ARG A 218 -26.18 1.40 7.49
C ARG A 218 -26.35 2.16 6.19
N ARG A 219 -27.15 1.58 5.32
CA ARG A 219 -27.68 2.19 4.09
C ARG A 219 -28.75 3.23 4.44
N PRO A 220 -29.19 4.06 3.47
CA PRO A 220 -30.30 5.00 3.68
C PRO A 220 -31.62 4.35 4.12
N ASP A 221 -31.88 3.12 3.66
CA ASP A 221 -33.06 2.31 4.02
C ASP A 221 -32.94 1.58 5.37
N GLY A 222 -31.81 1.75 6.07
CA GLY A 222 -31.50 1.13 7.35
C GLY A 222 -30.90 -0.28 7.26
N ALA A 223 -30.80 -0.88 6.07
CA ALA A 223 -30.12 -2.16 5.86
C ALA A 223 -28.61 -2.04 6.14
N LEU A 224 -27.97 -3.14 6.50
CA LEU A 224 -26.52 -3.18 6.71
C LEU A 224 -25.78 -3.27 5.36
N TYR A 225 -24.59 -2.67 5.31
CA TYR A 225 -23.64 -3.01 4.26
C TYR A 225 -23.01 -4.35 4.58
N THR A 226 -22.93 -5.22 3.57
CA THR A 226 -22.28 -6.52 3.68
C THR A 226 -21.34 -6.75 2.50
N GLU A 227 -20.27 -7.46 2.74
CA GLU A 227 -19.33 -7.92 1.73
C GLU A 227 -19.16 -9.44 1.81
N VAL A 228 -19.10 -10.08 0.64
CA VAL A 228 -18.91 -11.52 0.50
C VAL A 228 -17.68 -11.79 -0.32
N TYR A 229 -16.77 -12.56 0.23
CA TYR A 229 -15.53 -12.95 -0.45
C TYR A 229 -15.60 -14.40 -0.90
N PRO A 230 -15.05 -14.76 -2.07
CA PRO A 230 -15.09 -16.13 -2.59
C PRO A 230 -14.41 -17.16 -1.66
N THR A 231 -13.53 -16.71 -0.79
CA THR A 231 -12.77 -17.55 0.15
C THR A 231 -13.62 -18.17 1.26
N SER A 232 -14.71 -17.49 1.66
CA SER A 232 -15.56 -17.97 2.77
C SER A 232 -17.04 -18.00 2.47
N ILE A 233 -17.52 -17.20 1.50
CA ILE A 233 -18.93 -16.94 1.22
C ILE A 233 -19.74 -16.37 2.41
N VAL A 234 -19.08 -15.93 3.48
CA VAL A 234 -19.70 -15.29 4.65
C VAL A 234 -20.10 -13.86 4.31
N PRO A 235 -21.35 -13.44 4.58
CA PRO A 235 -21.77 -12.06 4.38
C PRO A 235 -21.32 -11.18 5.56
N ASN A 236 -20.01 -10.88 5.59
CA ASN A 236 -19.45 -10.02 6.63
C ASN A 236 -20.09 -8.64 6.61
N THR A 237 -20.49 -8.12 7.77
CA THR A 237 -20.97 -6.73 7.87
C THR A 237 -19.80 -5.75 7.85
N VAL A 238 -19.98 -4.61 7.19
CA VAL A 238 -19.01 -3.52 7.21
C VAL A 238 -19.22 -2.71 8.48
N THR A 239 -18.20 -2.67 9.34
CA THR A 239 -18.25 -1.91 10.59
C THR A 239 -18.03 -0.41 10.36
N CYS A 240 -18.61 0.41 11.21
CA CYS A 240 -18.37 1.84 11.19
C CYS A 240 -17.18 2.20 12.08
N PRO A 241 -16.13 2.83 11.57
CA PRO A 241 -14.96 3.21 12.38
C PRO A 241 -15.29 4.22 13.47
N SER A 242 -16.42 4.94 13.38
CA SER A 242 -16.89 5.85 14.43
C SER A 242 -17.60 5.11 15.58
N SER A 243 -17.87 3.82 15.43
CA SER A 243 -18.48 3.04 16.51
C SER A 243 -17.48 2.76 17.63
N PRO A 244 -17.76 3.16 18.88
CA PRO A 244 -16.88 2.83 20.00
C PRO A 244 -16.78 1.31 20.24
N ILE A 245 -17.82 0.54 19.88
CA ILE A 245 -17.81 -0.93 19.99
C ILE A 245 -16.69 -1.49 19.11
N TRP A 246 -16.66 -1.09 17.83
CA TRP A 246 -15.64 -1.56 16.88
C TRP A 246 -14.23 -1.09 17.26
N LYS A 247 -14.09 0.18 17.62
CA LYS A 247 -12.82 0.72 18.08
C LYS A 247 -12.24 -0.10 19.24
N ASN A 248 -13.05 -0.36 20.27
CA ASN A 248 -12.59 -1.12 21.43
C ASN A 248 -12.16 -2.56 21.06
N ILE A 249 -12.85 -3.21 20.11
CA ILE A 249 -12.44 -4.53 19.63
C ILE A 249 -11.05 -4.50 18.99
N ILE A 250 -10.77 -3.53 18.15
CA ILE A 250 -9.45 -3.40 17.50
C ILE A 250 -8.35 -3.13 18.53
N LEU A 251 -8.62 -2.29 19.53
CA LEU A 251 -7.66 -1.99 20.59
C LEU A 251 -7.40 -3.21 21.49
N GLU A 252 -8.43 -3.94 21.90
CA GLU A 252 -8.32 -5.19 22.67
C GLU A 252 -7.56 -6.29 21.90
N LEU A 253 -7.79 -6.39 20.59
CA LEU A 253 -7.02 -7.30 19.72
C LEU A 253 -5.55 -6.91 19.65
N ALA A 254 -5.26 -5.63 19.52
CA ALA A 254 -3.89 -5.13 19.49
C ALA A 254 -3.12 -5.50 20.78
N ASP A 255 -3.75 -5.32 21.94
CA ASP A 255 -3.18 -5.75 23.23
C ASP A 255 -2.97 -7.27 23.26
N SER A 256 -4.02 -8.04 22.94
CA SER A 256 -3.96 -9.51 23.04
C SER A 256 -2.90 -10.12 22.11
N ILE A 257 -2.75 -9.60 20.91
CA ILE A 257 -1.77 -10.07 19.92
C ILE A 257 -0.35 -9.81 20.44
N GLN A 258 -0.09 -8.63 20.93
CA GLN A 258 1.25 -8.25 21.39
C GLN A 258 1.64 -8.98 22.67
N ASP A 259 0.72 -9.07 23.64
CA ASP A 259 1.01 -9.65 24.97
C ASP A 259 1.05 -11.17 24.96
N ARG A 260 0.16 -11.83 24.20
CA ARG A 260 0.07 -13.29 24.19
C ARG A 260 0.94 -13.94 23.13
N LEU A 261 1.18 -13.26 22.00
CA LEU A 261 1.90 -13.82 20.86
C LEU A 261 3.31 -13.23 20.70
N HIS A 262 3.64 -12.21 21.49
CA HIS A 262 4.95 -11.54 21.50
C HIS A 262 5.41 -11.05 20.11
N THR A 263 4.49 -10.54 19.30
CA THR A 263 4.74 -10.04 17.95
C THR A 263 5.40 -8.66 17.94
N ASN A 264 5.81 -8.19 16.79
CA ASN A 264 6.41 -6.85 16.62
C ASN A 264 5.37 -5.77 16.22
N GLY A 265 4.13 -6.01 16.54
CA GLY A 265 2.98 -5.21 16.17
C GLY A 265 1.99 -6.04 15.37
N LEU A 266 1.24 -5.41 14.48
CA LEU A 266 0.18 -6.08 13.73
C LEU A 266 -0.07 -5.42 12.37
N TYR A 267 -0.64 -6.20 11.47
CA TYR A 267 -1.19 -5.74 10.20
C TYR A 267 -2.71 -5.67 10.32
N ILE A 268 -3.26 -4.49 10.03
CA ILE A 268 -4.71 -4.25 10.09
C ILE A 268 -5.22 -4.04 8.67
N ASP A 269 -5.87 -5.07 8.14
CA ASP A 269 -6.35 -5.12 6.77
C ASP A 269 -7.55 -4.21 6.52
N GLN A 270 -7.71 -3.75 5.28
CA GLN A 270 -8.86 -3.02 4.74
C GLN A 270 -9.15 -1.65 5.36
N VAL A 271 -8.34 -1.13 6.26
CA VAL A 271 -8.52 0.23 6.79
C VAL A 271 -8.37 1.27 5.70
N ALA A 272 -7.32 1.13 4.89
CA ALA A 272 -7.02 2.05 3.79
C ALA A 272 -7.69 1.66 2.45
N ALA A 273 -8.65 0.72 2.46
CA ALA A 273 -9.25 0.17 1.24
C ALA A 273 -10.34 1.06 0.64
N ALA A 274 -11.50 1.11 1.26
CA ALA A 274 -12.63 1.84 0.69
C ALA A 274 -13.58 2.37 1.76
N PRO A 275 -13.86 3.67 1.77
CA PRO A 275 -14.85 4.24 2.68
C PRO A 275 -16.27 3.87 2.24
N TYR A 276 -17.15 3.70 3.23
CA TYR A 276 -18.59 3.59 3.04
C TYR A 276 -19.31 4.80 3.62
N PRO A 277 -20.35 5.32 2.95
CA PRO A 277 -21.28 6.24 3.60
C PRO A 277 -22.07 5.48 4.68
N CYS A 278 -22.38 6.12 5.81
CA CYS A 278 -23.12 5.49 6.88
C CYS A 278 -24.30 6.36 7.31
N TYR A 279 -25.48 5.78 7.36
CA TYR A 279 -26.72 6.47 7.72
C TYR A 279 -27.25 6.06 9.11
N ALA A 280 -26.45 5.40 9.93
CA ALA A 280 -26.78 5.08 11.30
C ALA A 280 -27.00 6.37 12.12
N SER A 281 -27.98 6.32 13.04
CA SER A 281 -28.29 7.46 13.92
C SER A 281 -27.60 7.38 15.27
N ASN A 282 -26.98 6.25 15.57
CA ASN A 282 -26.29 5.95 16.84
C ASN A 282 -24.76 6.04 16.73
N HIS A 283 -24.24 6.50 15.60
CA HIS A 283 -22.81 6.70 15.40
C HIS A 283 -22.43 8.19 15.54
N ASN A 284 -21.22 8.47 16.01
CA ASN A 284 -20.73 9.82 16.27
C ASN A 284 -20.28 10.55 15.00
N HIS A 285 -21.15 10.59 13.98
CA HIS A 285 -20.92 11.35 12.75
C HIS A 285 -22.25 11.76 12.10
N PRO A 286 -22.27 12.82 11.28
CA PRO A 286 -23.42 13.14 10.43
C PRO A 286 -23.72 11.98 9.46
N LYS A 287 -25.00 11.70 9.19
CA LYS A 287 -25.41 10.68 8.22
C LYS A 287 -24.84 10.97 6.83
N GLY A 288 -24.56 9.91 6.09
CA GLY A 288 -24.05 10.00 4.73
C GLY A 288 -22.56 9.70 4.64
N GLY A 289 -21.89 10.37 3.69
CA GLY A 289 -20.44 10.30 3.50
C GLY A 289 -19.69 11.40 4.28
N GLY A 290 -18.66 11.92 3.67
CA GLY A 290 -17.84 12.98 4.26
C GLY A 290 -16.54 12.49 4.84
N GLU A 291 -16.01 13.24 5.78
CA GLU A 291 -14.69 13.03 6.38
C GLU A 291 -14.67 12.04 7.54
N PHE A 292 -15.84 11.59 8.02
CA PHE A 292 -15.93 10.78 9.25
C PHE A 292 -15.13 9.48 9.18
N TRP A 293 -15.09 8.83 8.01
CA TRP A 293 -14.42 7.55 7.82
C TRP A 293 -12.92 7.66 8.09
N TYR A 294 -12.27 8.58 7.40
CA TYR A 294 -10.85 8.87 7.59
C TYR A 294 -10.56 9.37 9.01
N ASN A 295 -11.32 10.36 9.49
CA ASN A 295 -11.10 10.93 10.82
C ASN A 295 -11.20 9.88 11.92
N SER A 296 -12.19 8.98 11.85
CA SER A 296 -12.39 7.94 12.86
C SER A 296 -11.24 6.91 12.88
N TYR A 297 -10.76 6.48 11.71
CA TYR A 297 -9.58 5.62 11.67
C TYR A 297 -8.31 6.33 12.14
N ARG A 298 -8.12 7.57 11.76
CA ARG A 298 -6.99 8.38 12.24
C ARG A 298 -6.99 8.46 13.77
N ASP A 299 -8.12 8.75 14.37
CA ASP A 299 -8.25 8.91 15.82
C ASP A 299 -8.10 7.54 16.53
N MET A 300 -8.66 6.46 15.96
CA MET A 300 -8.45 5.09 16.44
C MET A 300 -6.97 4.69 16.41
N MET A 301 -6.26 4.97 15.29
CA MET A 301 -4.85 4.63 15.17
C MET A 301 -3.97 5.50 16.06
N ALA A 302 -4.35 6.74 16.32
CA ALA A 302 -3.66 7.60 17.28
C ALA A 302 -3.77 7.02 18.71
N GLU A 303 -4.96 6.64 19.16
CA GLU A 303 -5.20 6.00 20.45
C GLU A 303 -4.46 4.65 20.57
N LEU A 304 -4.49 3.83 19.50
CA LEU A 304 -3.75 2.58 19.46
C LEU A 304 -2.25 2.80 19.70
N ARG A 305 -1.65 3.79 19.03
CA ARG A 305 -0.23 4.11 19.17
C ARG A 305 0.13 4.64 20.54
N GLU A 306 -0.70 5.52 21.09
CA GLU A 306 -0.44 6.18 22.36
C GLU A 306 -0.58 5.23 23.56
N SER A 307 -1.60 4.35 23.52
CA SER A 307 -2.02 3.60 24.71
C SER A 307 -1.91 2.08 24.60
N HIS A 308 -1.89 1.52 23.38
CA HIS A 308 -2.00 0.09 23.12
C HIS A 308 -0.80 -0.50 22.36
N LEU A 309 0.01 0.32 21.69
CA LEU A 309 1.18 -0.18 20.97
C LEU A 309 2.38 -0.30 21.91
N ARG A 310 2.99 -1.48 21.98
CA ARG A 310 4.19 -1.71 22.79
C ARG A 310 5.38 -0.99 22.14
N LYS A 311 6.33 -0.59 22.98
CA LYS A 311 7.53 0.10 22.51
C LYS A 311 8.20 -0.64 21.36
N ASP A 312 8.61 0.09 20.35
CA ASP A 312 9.26 -0.39 19.13
C ASP A 312 8.39 -1.36 18.27
N ASN A 313 7.12 -1.56 18.62
CA ASN A 313 6.17 -2.24 17.75
C ASN A 313 5.58 -1.29 16.71
N ILE A 314 5.04 -1.83 15.63
CA ILE A 314 4.47 -1.08 14.52
C ILE A 314 3.05 -1.52 14.16
N VAL A 315 2.35 -0.64 13.50
CA VAL A 315 1.12 -0.98 12.78
C VAL A 315 1.28 -0.68 11.30
N PHE A 316 0.79 -1.57 10.45
CA PHE A 316 0.75 -1.33 9.02
C PHE A 316 -0.55 -1.87 8.42
N SER A 317 -0.86 -1.47 7.19
CA SER A 317 -2.11 -1.82 6.53
C SER A 317 -1.89 -2.07 5.05
N GLU A 318 -2.90 -2.65 4.44
CA GLU A 318 -3.02 -2.81 3.00
C GLU A 318 -3.23 -1.44 2.33
N GLU A 319 -2.68 -1.32 1.13
CA GLU A 319 -2.84 -0.18 0.25
C GLU A 319 -2.18 1.12 0.73
N ASN A 320 -1.90 1.97 -0.22
CA ASN A 320 -1.11 3.18 -0.01
C ASN A 320 -1.92 4.46 -0.24
N ALA A 321 -3.20 4.47 0.14
CA ALA A 321 -3.98 5.71 0.09
C ALA A 321 -3.35 6.78 1.00
N GLU A 322 -3.03 7.92 0.41
CA GLU A 322 -2.19 8.99 1.00
C GLU A 322 -2.65 9.48 2.37
N CYS A 323 -3.97 9.59 2.57
CA CYS A 323 -4.53 10.10 3.82
C CYS A 323 -4.22 9.20 5.03
N TYR A 324 -3.91 7.94 4.82
CA TYR A 324 -3.55 7.00 5.89
C TYR A 324 -2.06 6.99 6.23
N ILE A 325 -1.23 7.82 5.60
CA ILE A 325 0.18 7.97 5.96
C ILE A 325 0.38 8.20 7.47
N PRO A 326 -0.40 9.05 8.18
CA PRO A 326 -0.23 9.23 9.62
C PRO A 326 -0.67 8.04 10.47
N CYS A 327 -1.52 7.17 9.92
CA CYS A 327 -2.11 6.05 10.65
C CYS A 327 -1.14 4.88 10.81
N PHE A 328 -0.26 4.66 9.83
CA PHE A 328 0.58 3.45 9.74
C PHE A 328 2.06 3.79 9.61
N ASP A 329 2.93 2.94 10.13
CA ASP A 329 4.39 3.14 10.08
C ASP A 329 4.93 2.85 8.67
N ILE A 330 4.30 1.92 7.98
CA ILE A 330 4.61 1.51 6.63
C ILE A 330 3.32 1.11 5.92
N LEU A 331 3.23 1.33 4.62
CA LEU A 331 2.09 0.97 3.80
C LEU A 331 2.46 -0.17 2.85
N LEU A 332 1.62 -1.21 2.80
CA LEU A 332 1.74 -2.28 1.82
C LEU A 332 1.11 -1.82 0.51
N THR A 333 1.90 -1.76 -0.55
CA THR A 333 1.40 -1.41 -1.88
C THR A 333 0.86 -2.66 -2.57
N VAL A 334 -0.45 -2.74 -2.73
CA VAL A 334 -1.14 -3.86 -3.42
C VAL A 334 -2.14 -3.31 -4.44
N ASN A 335 -2.74 -4.23 -5.18
CA ASN A 335 -3.86 -3.95 -6.09
C ASN A 335 -3.57 -2.88 -7.14
N THR A 336 -2.33 -2.75 -7.56
CA THR A 336 -2.03 -1.97 -8.75
C THR A 336 -2.81 -2.55 -9.92
N PRO A 337 -3.53 -1.76 -10.72
CA PRO A 337 -4.39 -2.26 -11.77
C PRO A 337 -3.66 -3.18 -12.74
N HIS A 338 -4.18 -4.37 -12.93
CA HIS A 338 -3.71 -5.34 -13.91
C HIS A 338 -4.35 -5.05 -15.26
N ASN A 339 -3.73 -4.23 -16.04
CA ASN A 339 -4.15 -4.01 -17.40
C ASN A 339 -2.91 -4.04 -18.29
N PRO A 340 -2.81 -4.99 -19.24
CA PRO A 340 -1.66 -5.10 -20.14
C PRO A 340 -1.47 -3.86 -21.04
N ASP A 341 -2.50 -3.02 -21.17
CA ASP A 341 -2.42 -1.76 -21.90
C ASP A 341 -1.98 -0.58 -21.02
N CYS A 342 -1.75 -0.81 -19.73
CA CYS A 342 -1.36 0.22 -18.77
C CYS A 342 0.11 0.10 -18.39
N ARG A 343 0.75 1.24 -18.27
CA ARG A 343 2.07 1.36 -17.64
C ARG A 343 1.91 1.92 -16.23
N ILE A 344 2.61 1.32 -15.28
CA ILE A 344 2.73 1.85 -13.94
C ILE A 344 3.76 2.97 -13.93
N VAL A 345 3.37 4.12 -13.39
CA VAL A 345 4.24 5.27 -13.20
C VAL A 345 4.52 5.50 -11.71
N PRO A 346 5.74 5.94 -11.35
CA PRO A 346 6.15 6.13 -9.95
C PRO A 346 5.57 7.41 -9.33
N LEU A 347 4.26 7.59 -9.42
CA LEU A 347 3.60 8.81 -8.99
C LEU A 347 3.58 8.96 -7.46
N PHE A 348 3.27 7.88 -6.73
CA PHE A 348 3.27 7.91 -5.27
C PHE A 348 4.65 8.18 -4.66
N PRO A 349 5.74 7.49 -5.05
CA PRO A 349 7.07 7.83 -4.57
C PRO A 349 7.54 9.23 -4.99
N LEU A 350 7.14 9.74 -6.16
CA LEU A 350 7.45 11.10 -6.59
C LEU A 350 6.90 12.16 -5.62
N ILE A 351 5.75 11.89 -5.02
CA ILE A 351 5.09 12.80 -4.07
C ILE A 351 5.51 12.53 -2.63
N TYR A 352 5.60 11.26 -2.20
CA TYR A 352 5.63 10.89 -0.78
C TYR A 352 6.85 10.08 -0.31
N SER A 353 7.86 9.83 -1.15
CA SER A 353 9.02 9.01 -0.75
C SER A 353 9.77 9.51 0.49
N ASP A 354 9.74 10.82 0.74
CA ASP A 354 10.34 11.46 1.92
C ASP A 354 9.37 11.58 3.12
N ARG A 355 8.18 10.98 3.03
CA ARG A 355 7.10 11.11 4.02
C ARG A 355 6.68 9.77 4.64
N VAL A 356 6.80 8.68 3.90
CA VAL A 356 6.31 7.36 4.33
C VAL A 356 7.20 6.26 3.79
N LEU A 357 7.31 5.17 4.57
CA LEU A 357 7.86 3.91 4.08
C LEU A 357 6.76 3.12 3.37
N THR A 358 7.14 2.45 2.30
CA THR A 358 6.29 1.47 1.62
C THR A 358 6.98 0.13 1.57
N CYS A 359 6.23 -0.96 1.57
CA CYS A 359 6.76 -2.29 1.35
C CYS A 359 5.98 -2.99 0.25
N ALA A 360 6.65 -3.90 -0.40
CA ALA A 360 6.21 -4.59 -1.58
C ALA A 360 5.70 -3.59 -2.64
N TYR A 361 5.71 -3.97 -3.84
CA TYR A 361 5.00 -3.31 -4.93
C TYR A 361 4.32 -4.44 -5.66
N THR A 362 3.32 -4.98 -4.96
CA THR A 362 2.72 -6.22 -5.42
C THR A 362 1.43 -5.92 -6.15
N TYR A 363 1.26 -6.60 -7.21
CA TYR A 363 0.12 -6.49 -8.09
C TYR A 363 -0.78 -7.69 -7.95
N SER A 364 -0.19 -8.80 -7.60
CA SER A 364 -0.91 -10.04 -7.40
C SER A 364 -0.23 -10.85 -6.31
N PRO A 365 -0.97 -11.29 -5.30
CA PRO A 365 -0.47 -12.26 -4.35
C PRO A 365 -0.16 -13.61 -5.00
N TYR A 366 -0.49 -13.78 -6.27
CA TYR A 366 -0.34 -15.00 -7.06
C TYR A 366 0.62 -14.83 -8.24
N THR A 367 1.46 -13.79 -8.22
CA THR A 367 2.50 -13.60 -9.23
C THR A 367 3.30 -14.88 -9.39
N ASP A 368 3.37 -15.38 -10.61
CA ASP A 368 4.17 -16.55 -10.94
C ASP A 368 5.65 -16.17 -10.89
N VAL A 369 6.33 -16.66 -9.86
CA VAL A 369 7.76 -16.39 -9.65
C VAL A 369 8.65 -16.88 -10.79
N THR A 370 8.15 -17.78 -11.65
CA THR A 370 8.93 -18.39 -12.74
C THR A 370 8.84 -17.64 -14.07
N LYS A 371 7.92 -16.67 -14.21
CA LYS A 371 7.65 -15.99 -15.49
C LYS A 371 8.36 -14.64 -15.70
N GLY A 372 9.28 -14.28 -14.85
CA GLY A 372 9.95 -12.97 -14.94
C GLY A 372 9.17 -11.80 -14.36
N GLU A 373 7.86 -11.93 -14.15
CA GLU A 373 7.05 -10.90 -13.47
C GLU A 373 7.59 -10.59 -12.07
N PHE A 374 8.01 -11.61 -11.35
CA PHE A 374 8.59 -11.47 -10.02
C PHE A 374 9.84 -10.57 -10.04
N ARG A 375 10.71 -10.74 -11.04
CA ARG A 375 11.92 -9.90 -11.16
C ARG A 375 11.56 -8.47 -11.54
N TYR A 376 10.66 -8.29 -12.48
CA TYR A 376 10.17 -6.97 -12.88
C TYR A 376 9.52 -6.23 -11.70
N GLN A 377 8.65 -6.89 -10.97
CA GLN A 377 7.98 -6.37 -9.79
C GLN A 377 8.99 -5.92 -8.71
N ASN A 378 9.98 -6.76 -8.39
CA ASN A 378 10.98 -6.42 -7.40
C ASN A 378 11.97 -5.35 -7.90
N MET A 379 12.24 -5.27 -9.20
CA MET A 379 12.98 -4.16 -9.81
C MET A 379 12.25 -2.83 -9.57
N GLN A 380 10.96 -2.76 -9.86
CA GLN A 380 10.17 -1.56 -9.59
C GLN A 380 10.10 -1.23 -8.11
N CYS A 381 9.86 -2.23 -7.27
CA CYS A 381 9.86 -2.10 -5.81
C CYS A 381 11.15 -1.43 -5.30
N PHE A 382 12.31 -1.92 -5.76
CA PHE A 382 13.61 -1.33 -5.44
C PHE A 382 13.74 0.10 -5.94
N LEU A 383 13.46 0.33 -7.23
CA LEU A 383 13.62 1.65 -7.86
C LEU A 383 12.71 2.71 -7.25
N TYR A 384 11.54 2.32 -6.76
CA TYR A 384 10.56 3.20 -6.10
C TYR A 384 10.83 3.37 -4.60
N GLY A 385 11.92 2.75 -4.07
CA GLY A 385 12.39 2.89 -2.70
C GLY A 385 11.62 2.06 -1.67
N SER A 386 10.68 1.23 -2.11
CA SER A 386 9.94 0.32 -1.24
C SER A 386 10.84 -0.78 -0.67
N GLN A 387 10.49 -1.28 0.51
CA GLN A 387 11.07 -2.51 1.04
C GLN A 387 10.56 -3.68 0.21
N LEU A 388 11.44 -4.59 -0.17
CA LEU A 388 11.24 -5.60 -1.21
C LEU A 388 10.28 -6.72 -0.81
N GLY A 389 9.86 -7.52 -1.77
CA GLY A 389 9.29 -8.85 -1.57
C GLY A 389 7.78 -8.89 -1.47
N TRP A 390 7.28 -9.32 -0.34
CA TRP A 390 5.95 -9.83 0.00
C TRP A 390 5.62 -11.13 -0.75
N VAL A 391 6.61 -11.96 -0.87
CA VAL A 391 6.50 -13.29 -1.47
C VAL A 391 6.28 -14.35 -0.40
N ASP A 392 5.49 -15.37 -0.71
CA ASP A 392 5.41 -16.58 0.13
C ASP A 392 6.72 -17.36 -0.01
N PRO A 393 7.47 -17.57 1.09
CA PRO A 393 8.75 -18.25 1.00
C PRO A 393 8.68 -19.68 0.45
N ARG A 394 7.51 -20.33 0.52
CA ARG A 394 7.31 -21.66 -0.07
C ARG A 394 7.42 -21.65 -1.60
N LEU A 395 7.04 -20.55 -2.25
CA LEU A 395 7.15 -20.38 -3.70
C LEU A 395 8.62 -20.39 -4.17
N LEU A 396 9.54 -19.92 -3.34
CA LEU A 396 10.95 -19.85 -3.70
C LEU A 396 11.65 -21.22 -3.62
N TRP A 397 11.27 -22.08 -2.66
CA TRP A 397 12.07 -23.27 -2.37
C TRP A 397 11.31 -24.59 -2.18
N VAL A 398 9.99 -24.56 -2.02
CA VAL A 398 9.19 -25.76 -1.73
C VAL A 398 8.30 -26.12 -2.91
N ASN A 399 7.47 -25.18 -3.35
CA ASN A 399 6.50 -25.42 -4.41
C ASN A 399 7.08 -25.22 -5.81
N GLU A 400 8.07 -24.33 -5.93
CA GLU A 400 8.73 -23.97 -7.18
C GLU A 400 10.25 -24.05 -7.03
N LYS A 401 10.93 -24.23 -8.15
CA LYS A 401 12.40 -24.15 -8.22
C LYS A 401 12.81 -22.76 -8.68
N ALA A 402 12.45 -21.76 -7.91
CA ALA A 402 12.66 -20.35 -8.23
C ALA A 402 13.98 -19.81 -7.63
N GLU A 403 15.06 -20.60 -7.73
CA GLU A 403 16.37 -20.22 -7.16
C GLU A 403 16.95 -18.98 -7.82
N TYR A 404 16.66 -18.77 -9.10
CA TYR A 404 17.14 -17.61 -9.85
C TYR A 404 16.43 -16.33 -9.41
N GLU A 405 15.15 -16.40 -9.18
CA GLU A 405 14.33 -15.32 -8.62
C GLU A 405 14.73 -15.00 -7.18
N ALA A 406 15.04 -16.03 -6.39
CA ALA A 406 15.57 -15.85 -5.03
C ALA A 406 16.95 -15.16 -5.05
N LEU A 407 17.82 -15.50 -6.03
CA LEU A 407 19.10 -14.84 -6.20
C LEU A 407 18.95 -13.37 -6.59
N PHE A 408 18.05 -13.06 -7.52
CA PHE A 408 17.75 -11.68 -7.89
C PHE A 408 17.28 -10.87 -6.68
N LEU A 409 16.32 -11.41 -5.93
CA LEU A 409 15.81 -10.76 -4.72
C LEU A 409 16.94 -10.52 -3.69
N ARG A 410 17.87 -11.48 -3.53
CA ARG A 410 19.03 -11.34 -2.65
C ARG A 410 19.99 -10.25 -3.14
N ASN A 411 20.23 -10.17 -4.44
CA ASN A 411 21.11 -9.15 -5.02
C ASN A 411 20.55 -7.74 -4.75
N LEU A 412 19.24 -7.53 -4.97
CA LEU A 412 18.59 -6.26 -4.68
C LEU A 412 18.52 -5.96 -3.18
N THR A 413 18.23 -6.96 -2.34
CA THR A 413 18.23 -6.80 -0.88
C THR A 413 19.61 -6.38 -0.37
N ASN A 414 20.68 -7.02 -0.87
CA ASN A 414 22.05 -6.66 -0.50
C ASN A 414 22.46 -5.26 -1.00
N LEU A 415 21.96 -4.85 -2.15
CA LEU A 415 22.18 -3.48 -2.63
C LEU A 415 21.43 -2.50 -1.74
N ARG A 416 20.15 -2.75 -1.43
CA ARG A 416 19.30 -1.87 -0.63
C ARG A 416 19.84 -1.66 0.80
N LYS A 417 20.37 -2.70 1.43
CA LYS A 417 21.05 -2.62 2.76
C LYS A 417 22.13 -1.53 2.83
N LYS A 418 22.77 -1.25 1.72
CA LYS A 418 23.84 -0.25 1.61
C LYS A 418 23.32 1.15 1.25
N GLN A 419 22.00 1.33 1.13
CA GLN A 419 21.38 2.54 0.59
C GLN A 419 20.34 3.16 1.54
N HIS A 420 20.31 2.77 2.82
CA HIS A 420 19.39 3.35 3.80
C HIS A 420 19.61 4.87 3.94
N ASP A 421 20.83 5.36 3.73
CA ASP A 421 21.17 6.80 3.71
C ASP A 421 20.49 7.59 2.58
N VAL A 422 19.99 6.88 1.56
CA VAL A 422 19.24 7.46 0.43
C VAL A 422 17.76 7.18 0.57
N PHE A 423 17.36 5.92 0.77
CA PHE A 423 15.95 5.53 0.76
C PHE A 423 15.17 5.96 2.01
N THR A 424 15.84 6.07 3.17
CA THR A 424 15.18 6.54 4.40
C THR A 424 15.10 8.07 4.39
N GLY A 425 13.92 8.58 4.09
CA GLY A 425 13.64 10.01 4.03
C GLY A 425 14.23 10.76 2.82
N GLY A 426 14.77 10.04 1.85
CA GLY A 426 15.19 10.63 0.57
C GLY A 426 14.02 10.84 -0.38
N ARG A 427 14.29 11.58 -1.44
CA ARG A 427 13.30 11.94 -2.47
C ARG A 427 13.52 11.17 -3.75
N TYR A 428 12.48 10.54 -4.24
CA TYR A 428 12.41 10.06 -5.61
C TYR A 428 12.33 11.28 -6.56
N ILE A 429 13.17 11.33 -7.57
CA ILE A 429 13.27 12.48 -8.47
C ILE A 429 12.73 12.15 -9.86
N ALA A 430 13.19 11.05 -10.47
CA ALA A 430 12.80 10.69 -11.82
C ALA A 430 13.00 9.21 -12.11
N GLU A 431 12.20 8.68 -13.02
CA GLU A 431 12.44 7.42 -13.69
C GLU A 431 13.51 7.60 -14.79
N VAL A 432 14.32 6.58 -14.98
CA VAL A 432 15.32 6.53 -16.05
C VAL A 432 15.09 5.29 -16.88
N ILE A 433 14.94 5.46 -18.18
CA ILE A 433 14.91 4.36 -19.14
C ILE A 433 16.20 4.47 -19.98
N PRO A 434 17.23 3.66 -19.71
CA PRO A 434 18.45 3.65 -20.52
C PRO A 434 18.14 3.26 -21.97
N THR A 435 18.89 3.79 -22.90
CA THR A 435 18.79 3.47 -24.34
C THR A 435 19.85 2.44 -24.76
N GLY A 436 19.86 2.03 -26.03
CA GLY A 436 20.80 1.03 -26.57
C GLY A 436 20.28 -0.38 -26.38
N ASP A 437 21.12 -1.30 -25.88
CA ASP A 437 20.76 -2.70 -25.65
C ASP A 437 19.85 -2.86 -24.42
N ASN A 438 18.58 -2.46 -24.59
CA ASN A 438 17.57 -2.51 -23.53
C ASN A 438 16.26 -3.08 -24.09
N PRO A 439 16.11 -4.41 -24.16
CA PRO A 439 14.95 -5.05 -24.73
C PRO A 439 13.64 -4.68 -24.01
N ILE A 440 12.58 -4.62 -24.80
CA ILE A 440 11.20 -4.58 -24.29
C ILE A 440 10.67 -6.00 -24.30
N VAL A 441 10.18 -6.46 -23.18
CA VAL A 441 9.62 -7.79 -23.00
C VAL A 441 8.16 -7.71 -22.57
N ASP A 442 7.42 -8.77 -22.82
CA ASP A 442 6.08 -8.94 -22.26
C ASP A 442 6.22 -9.38 -20.80
N VAL A 443 5.73 -8.56 -19.90
CA VAL A 443 5.75 -8.79 -18.44
C VAL A 443 4.39 -9.29 -17.98
N HIS A 444 3.66 -9.96 -18.86
CA HIS A 444 2.36 -10.56 -18.61
C HIS A 444 1.35 -9.55 -18.05
N THR A 445 1.03 -9.60 -16.75
CA THR A 445 0.05 -8.69 -16.11
C THR A 445 0.41 -7.22 -16.19
N PHE A 446 1.67 -6.85 -16.45
CA PHE A 446 2.14 -5.45 -16.47
C PHE A 446 2.36 -4.90 -17.87
N GLY A 447 1.92 -5.65 -18.88
CA GLY A 447 2.11 -5.29 -20.27
C GLY A 447 3.57 -5.37 -20.71
N LYS A 448 3.95 -4.54 -21.67
CA LYS A 448 5.30 -4.53 -22.24
C LYS A 448 6.13 -3.42 -21.60
N ASP A 449 7.31 -3.75 -21.09
CA ASP A 449 8.25 -2.77 -20.54
C ASP A 449 9.71 -3.22 -20.72
N HIS A 450 10.64 -2.30 -20.46
CA HIS A 450 12.06 -2.52 -20.54
C HIS A 450 12.59 -3.42 -19.42
N VAL A 451 13.53 -4.30 -19.75
CA VAL A 451 14.19 -5.18 -18.75
C VAL A 451 15.19 -4.41 -17.88
N ILE A 452 15.68 -3.26 -18.36
CA ILE A 452 16.59 -2.38 -17.61
C ILE A 452 15.89 -1.06 -17.38
N LYS A 453 15.74 -0.73 -16.11
CA LYS A 453 15.16 0.55 -15.65
C LYS A 453 16.07 1.17 -14.60
N GLY A 454 15.90 2.45 -14.40
CA GLY A 454 16.60 3.18 -13.35
C GLY A 454 15.73 4.22 -12.69
N ALA A 455 16.27 4.78 -11.63
CA ALA A 455 15.65 5.89 -10.90
C ALA A 455 16.71 6.83 -10.35
N ILE A 456 16.43 8.12 -10.38
CA ILE A 456 17.22 9.13 -9.71
C ILE A 456 16.62 9.43 -8.36
N TRP A 457 17.45 9.43 -7.34
CA TRP A 457 17.11 9.75 -5.96
C TRP A 457 17.99 10.87 -5.43
N GLU A 458 17.42 11.65 -4.53
CA GLU A 458 18.14 12.67 -3.76
C GLU A 458 18.08 12.28 -2.27
N SER A 459 19.25 12.08 -1.67
CA SER A 459 19.34 11.76 -0.25
C SER A 459 18.86 12.93 0.62
N PRO A 460 18.54 12.71 1.92
CA PRO A 460 18.21 13.81 2.84
C PRO A 460 19.30 14.89 2.97
N LYS A 461 20.53 14.58 2.54
CA LYS A 461 21.68 15.51 2.53
C LYS A 461 21.87 16.20 1.16
N GLY A 462 20.92 16.06 0.23
CA GLY A 462 20.98 16.68 -1.11
C GLY A 462 21.88 15.98 -2.11
N LYS A 463 22.49 14.84 -1.76
CA LYS A 463 23.31 14.07 -2.70
C LYS A 463 22.42 13.29 -3.66
N ARG A 464 22.64 13.46 -4.98
CA ARG A 464 21.95 12.73 -6.02
C ARG A 464 22.67 11.44 -6.40
N VAL A 465 21.91 10.41 -6.61
CA VAL A 465 22.36 9.10 -7.07
C VAL A 465 21.37 8.55 -8.10
N MET A 466 21.88 7.74 -9.02
CA MET A 466 21.05 6.97 -9.93
C MET A 466 21.22 5.49 -9.63
N TYR A 467 20.13 4.78 -9.56
CA TYR A 467 20.12 3.32 -9.55
C TYR A 467 19.71 2.82 -10.92
N VAL A 468 20.36 1.75 -11.38
CA VAL A 468 19.99 1.04 -12.62
C VAL A 468 19.94 -0.44 -12.27
N VAL A 469 18.86 -1.12 -12.67
CA VAL A 469 18.63 -2.53 -12.40
C VAL A 469 18.38 -3.26 -13.71
N ASN A 470 19.06 -4.38 -13.88
CA ASN A 470 18.84 -5.35 -14.95
C ASN A 470 18.04 -6.53 -14.36
N SER A 471 16.79 -6.70 -14.80
CA SER A 471 15.94 -7.83 -14.41
C SER A 471 16.07 -9.05 -15.32
N ASP A 472 16.83 -8.93 -16.41
CA ASP A 472 17.06 -10.00 -17.37
C ASP A 472 18.13 -10.99 -16.92
N SER A 473 18.18 -12.12 -17.62
CA SER A 473 19.12 -13.23 -17.39
C SER A 473 20.41 -13.11 -18.20
N VAL A 474 20.59 -12.01 -18.95
CA VAL A 474 21.79 -11.76 -19.76
C VAL A 474 22.40 -10.41 -19.43
N THR A 475 23.68 -10.25 -19.75
CA THR A 475 24.40 -8.99 -19.64
C THR A 475 23.96 -8.06 -20.77
N HIS A 476 23.74 -6.80 -20.45
CA HIS A 476 23.41 -5.75 -21.41
C HIS A 476 24.40 -4.58 -21.32
N THR A 477 24.57 -3.87 -22.44
CA THR A 477 25.33 -2.61 -22.48
C THR A 477 24.40 -1.49 -22.96
N VAL A 478 24.06 -0.61 -22.04
CA VAL A 478 23.09 0.47 -22.25
C VAL A 478 23.76 1.85 -22.23
N THR A 479 23.08 2.85 -22.76
CA THR A 479 23.49 4.24 -22.70
C THR A 479 22.63 4.98 -21.68
N LEU A 480 23.28 5.63 -20.73
CA LEU A 480 22.66 6.46 -19.70
C LEU A 480 22.26 7.84 -20.24
N PRO A 481 21.39 8.62 -19.52
CA PRO A 481 20.98 9.96 -19.96
C PRO A 481 22.11 10.96 -20.17
N ASP A 482 23.26 10.78 -19.52
CA ASP A 482 24.45 11.60 -19.67
C ASP A 482 25.35 11.16 -20.85
N GLY A 483 24.90 10.19 -21.65
CA GLY A 483 25.60 9.64 -22.79
C GLY A 483 26.65 8.56 -22.47
N LYS A 484 26.89 8.26 -21.20
CA LYS A 484 27.86 7.23 -20.81
C LYS A 484 27.31 5.83 -21.03
N SER A 485 28.20 4.94 -21.47
CA SER A 485 27.91 3.51 -21.59
C SER A 485 27.99 2.82 -20.22
N LEU A 486 27.04 1.93 -19.95
CA LEU A 486 27.00 1.10 -18.75
C LEU A 486 26.78 -0.36 -19.14
N THR A 487 27.73 -1.21 -18.83
CA THR A 487 27.53 -2.67 -18.87
C THR A 487 26.97 -3.13 -17.52
N ILE A 488 25.85 -3.85 -17.54
CA ILE A 488 25.17 -4.33 -16.35
C ILE A 488 24.92 -5.83 -16.45
N GLU A 489 25.43 -6.55 -15.46
CA GLU A 489 25.35 -8.00 -15.36
C GLU A 489 23.90 -8.49 -15.16
N PRO A 490 23.61 -9.79 -15.44
CA PRO A 490 22.29 -10.37 -15.23
C PRO A 490 21.81 -10.19 -13.81
N ILE A 491 20.49 -9.95 -13.64
CA ILE A 491 19.81 -9.93 -12.33
C ILE A 491 20.53 -9.12 -11.25
N THR A 492 21.09 -7.96 -11.63
CA THR A 492 21.83 -7.09 -10.71
C THR A 492 21.31 -5.66 -10.74
N GLY A 493 21.70 -4.90 -9.71
CA GLY A 493 21.51 -3.46 -9.67
C GLY A 493 22.83 -2.75 -9.40
N LYS A 494 22.97 -1.56 -9.94
CA LYS A 494 24.13 -0.68 -9.73
C LYS A 494 23.71 0.68 -9.23
N ARG A 495 24.53 1.27 -8.33
CA ARG A 495 24.46 2.67 -7.92
C ARG A 495 25.49 3.48 -8.71
N ILE A 496 25.07 4.63 -9.21
CA ILE A 496 25.89 5.60 -9.92
C ILE A 496 25.75 6.93 -9.17
N ASN A 497 26.87 7.54 -8.80
CA ASN A 497 26.86 8.89 -8.21
C ASN A 497 26.75 9.92 -9.33
N LEU A 498 25.81 10.87 -9.15
CA LEU A 498 25.57 11.96 -10.09
C LEU A 498 26.27 13.25 -9.66
#